data_4677fb4919fe93b87ea5690da5b5fa23
#
_entry.id   4677fb4919fe93b87ea5690da5b5fa23
#
_cell.length_a   1.000
_cell.length_b   1.000
_cell.length_c   1.000
_cell.angle_alpha   90.00
_cell.angle_beta   90.00
_cell.angle_gamma   90.00
#
_symmetry.space_group_name_H-M   'P 1'
#
loop_
_entity.id
_entity.type
_entity.pdbx_description
1 polymer ?
#
loop_
_entity_poly.entity_id
_entity_poly.type
_entity_poly.pdbx_seq_one_letter_code
_entity_poly.pdbx_strand_id
1 'polypeptide(L)'
;MYGAIAIAGWDLEPETLLETVLKDKKYYMNSGGGITLSGGEPMLQWEFLSEFLPLVKENGISVALDTAGNVPYWKYEKLFPYLDFILLDIKIMDDTLHRKYTGVSNKLILENAKRFIEQGIRIHIRIPLIKGINDTIENARQLTHLLGDAPNVEEVRLLPYHTLGVRKSQSLELPVCEFSPPEAHTMEQLREIFGDKGVC
;
A
#
# COMPACT_ATOMS: atom_id res chain seq x y z
N MET A 1 9.53 7.61 36.85
CA MET A 1 10.46 7.89 35.72
C MET A 1 9.68 8.70 34.72
N TYR A 2 10.10 9.92 34.45
CA TYR A 2 9.50 10.73 33.40
C TYR A 2 9.96 10.12 32.05
N GLY A 3 9.04 9.56 31.29
CA GLY A 3 9.34 9.05 29.95
C GLY A 3 9.80 10.21 29.07
N ALA A 4 11.04 10.19 28.62
CA ALA A 4 11.52 11.18 27.66
C ALA A 4 10.81 10.92 26.33
N ILE A 5 10.13 11.93 25.79
CA ILE A 5 9.59 11.90 24.42
C ILE A 5 10.81 11.99 23.49
N ALA A 6 10.98 10.99 22.65
CA ALA A 6 12.00 10.99 21.60
C ALA A 6 11.34 11.06 20.23
N ILE A 7 11.92 11.86 19.33
CA ILE A 7 11.53 11.86 17.92
C ILE A 7 12.08 10.56 17.30
N ALA A 8 11.20 9.73 16.75
CA ALA A 8 11.58 8.52 16.03
C ALA A 8 11.60 8.80 14.53
N GLY A 9 12.73 9.29 14.01
CA GLY A 9 12.90 9.60 12.60
C GLY A 9 13.99 10.65 12.37
N TRP A 10 14.21 10.95 11.10
CA TRP A 10 15.16 11.98 10.67
C TRP A 10 14.48 12.85 9.62
N ASP A 11 14.75 14.14 9.63
CA ASP A 11 14.47 15.03 8.51
C ASP A 11 15.66 14.92 7.55
N LEU A 12 15.39 14.57 6.31
CA LEU A 12 16.39 14.40 5.26
C LEU A 12 16.02 15.24 4.04
N GLU A 13 17.04 15.84 3.42
CA GLU A 13 16.89 16.44 2.11
C GLU A 13 16.84 15.35 1.02
N PRO A 14 16.14 15.57 -0.12
CA PRO A 14 16.01 14.60 -1.20
C PRO A 14 17.35 14.05 -1.70
N GLU A 15 18.36 14.91 -1.85
CA GLU A 15 19.71 14.54 -2.30
C GLU A 15 20.41 13.62 -1.31
N THR A 16 20.25 13.88 -0.02
CA THR A 16 20.84 13.04 1.05
C THR A 16 20.21 11.64 1.07
N LEU A 17 18.89 11.57 0.84
CA LEU A 17 18.21 10.27 0.71
C LEU A 17 18.67 9.56 -0.56
N LEU A 18 18.82 10.27 -1.68
CA LEU A 18 19.32 9.71 -2.93
C LEU A 18 20.70 9.09 -2.74
N GLU A 19 21.64 9.76 -2.07
CA GLU A 19 22.97 9.19 -1.79
C GLU A 19 22.88 7.85 -1.07
N THR A 20 21.90 7.69 -0.19
CA THR A 20 21.67 6.43 0.54
C THR A 20 21.12 5.36 -0.42
N VAL A 21 20.15 5.70 -1.26
CA VAL A 21 19.57 4.80 -2.26
C VAL A 21 20.62 4.34 -3.28
N LEU A 22 21.51 5.23 -3.69
CA LEU A 22 22.57 4.93 -4.67
C LEU A 22 23.61 3.91 -4.17
N LYS A 23 23.78 3.72 -2.87
CA LYS A 23 24.67 2.67 -2.33
C LYS A 23 24.28 1.27 -2.79
N ASP A 24 22.98 1.06 -3.00
CA ASP A 24 22.43 -0.24 -3.43
C ASP A 24 22.11 -0.31 -4.93
N LYS A 25 22.43 0.73 -5.71
CA LYS A 25 22.13 0.81 -7.15
C LYS A 25 22.58 -0.42 -7.92
N LYS A 26 23.77 -0.97 -7.62
CA LYS A 26 24.30 -2.17 -8.27
C LYS A 26 23.38 -3.39 -8.06
N TYR A 27 22.79 -3.51 -6.89
CA TYR A 27 21.86 -4.61 -6.59
C TYR A 27 20.55 -4.44 -7.35
N TYR A 28 20.00 -3.22 -7.41
CA TYR A 28 18.80 -2.92 -8.20
C TYR A 28 18.99 -3.24 -9.69
N MET A 29 20.09 -2.81 -10.27
CA MET A 29 20.40 -3.07 -11.69
C MET A 29 20.55 -4.57 -11.99
N ASN A 30 21.12 -5.35 -11.07
CA ASN A 30 21.34 -6.78 -11.29
C ASN A 30 20.06 -7.63 -11.09
N SER A 31 19.15 -7.20 -10.22
CA SER A 31 17.92 -7.94 -9.90
C SER A 31 16.70 -7.46 -10.70
N GLY A 32 16.80 -6.34 -11.43
CA GLY A 32 15.63 -5.66 -11.99
C GLY A 32 14.73 -5.04 -10.92
N GLY A 33 15.24 -4.89 -9.69
CA GLY A 33 14.53 -4.28 -8.57
C GLY A 33 14.67 -2.77 -8.50
N GLY A 34 14.32 -2.21 -7.34
CA GLY A 34 14.35 -0.77 -7.12
C GLY A 34 14.02 -0.44 -5.68
N ILE A 35 13.39 0.71 -5.48
CA ILE A 35 12.94 1.16 -4.16
C ILE A 35 11.43 1.07 -4.03
N THR A 36 10.97 0.86 -2.80
CA THR A 36 9.57 0.98 -2.43
C THR A 36 9.41 2.15 -1.46
N LEU A 37 8.59 3.12 -1.87
CA LEU A 37 8.18 4.21 -0.98
C LEU A 37 7.06 3.69 -0.08
N SER A 38 7.34 3.58 1.20
CA SER A 38 6.43 3.03 2.20
C SER A 38 6.61 3.77 3.53
N GLY A 39 6.09 3.22 4.62
CA GLY A 39 6.23 3.77 5.97
C GLY A 39 4.89 3.88 6.66
N GLY A 40 4.44 5.10 7.02
CA GLY A 40 3.05 5.36 7.34
C GLY A 40 2.23 5.46 6.05
N GLU A 41 1.94 6.70 5.60
CA GLU A 41 1.39 6.97 4.26
C GLU A 41 2.38 7.91 3.56
N PRO A 42 3.15 7.43 2.57
CA PRO A 42 4.20 8.23 1.92
C PRO A 42 3.63 9.45 1.21
N MET A 43 2.37 9.38 0.73
CA MET A 43 1.70 10.48 0.06
C MET A 43 1.39 11.68 0.97
N LEU A 44 1.54 11.55 2.28
CA LEU A 44 1.52 12.70 3.20
C LEU A 44 2.76 13.60 3.01
N GLN A 45 3.84 13.05 2.47
CA GLN A 45 5.10 13.73 2.14
C GLN A 45 5.22 14.00 0.62
N TRP A 46 4.09 14.25 -0.06
CA TRP A 46 4.07 14.33 -1.52
C TRP A 46 4.96 15.45 -2.09
N GLU A 47 5.14 16.56 -1.35
CA GLU A 47 6.07 17.63 -1.72
C GLU A 47 7.50 17.08 -1.81
N PHE A 48 7.97 16.43 -0.75
CA PHE A 48 9.27 15.76 -0.72
C PHE A 48 9.39 14.73 -1.85
N LEU A 49 8.36 13.91 -2.06
CA LEU A 49 8.35 12.91 -3.13
C LEU A 49 8.45 13.56 -4.52
N SER A 50 7.83 14.72 -4.73
CA SER A 50 7.88 15.44 -6.00
C SER A 50 9.28 15.98 -6.34
N GLU A 51 10.12 16.19 -5.34
CA GLU A 51 11.52 16.59 -5.51
C GLU A 51 12.45 15.37 -5.60
N PHE A 52 12.19 14.35 -4.80
CA PHE A 52 13.03 13.15 -4.70
C PHE A 52 12.90 12.22 -5.93
N LEU A 53 11.67 11.98 -6.41
CA LEU A 53 11.44 10.98 -7.45
C LEU A 53 12.09 11.29 -8.81
N PRO A 54 12.11 12.55 -9.30
CA PRO A 54 12.89 12.89 -10.47
C PRO A 54 14.36 12.47 -10.36
N LEU A 55 15.00 12.70 -9.21
CA LEU A 55 16.40 12.34 -8.96
C LEU A 55 16.60 10.80 -9.00
N VAL A 56 15.67 10.04 -8.44
CA VAL A 56 15.69 8.57 -8.49
C VAL A 56 15.57 8.07 -9.93
N LYS A 57 14.62 8.65 -10.69
CA LYS A 57 14.36 8.25 -12.09
C LYS A 57 15.53 8.58 -13.02
N GLU A 58 16.18 9.73 -12.86
CA GLU A 58 17.40 10.10 -13.58
C GLU A 58 18.53 9.10 -13.36
N ASN A 59 18.55 8.44 -12.22
CA ASN A 59 19.52 7.39 -11.91
C ASN A 59 19.12 6.00 -12.40
N GLY A 60 17.98 5.86 -13.11
CA GLY A 60 17.50 4.60 -13.70
C GLY A 60 17.04 3.57 -12.68
N ILE A 61 16.60 4.01 -11.50
CA ILE A 61 16.10 3.14 -10.42
C ILE A 61 14.60 3.04 -10.52
N SER A 62 14.06 1.81 -10.48
CA SER A 62 12.63 1.54 -10.43
C SER A 62 12.02 1.94 -9.10
N VAL A 63 10.78 2.45 -9.15
CA VAL A 63 10.06 2.95 -7.98
C VAL A 63 8.68 2.33 -7.86
N ALA A 64 8.42 1.68 -6.73
CA ALA A 64 7.09 1.29 -6.30
C ALA A 64 6.55 2.26 -5.25
N LEU A 65 5.28 2.64 -5.36
CA LEU A 65 4.57 3.41 -4.34
C LEU A 65 3.62 2.50 -3.56
N ASP A 66 3.84 2.39 -2.26
CA ASP A 66 3.01 1.63 -1.32
C ASP A 66 2.08 2.61 -0.59
N THR A 67 0.78 2.59 -0.90
CA THR A 67 -0.18 3.58 -0.42
C THR A 67 -1.54 2.97 -0.06
N ALA A 68 -2.21 3.58 0.91
CA ALA A 68 -3.62 3.29 1.20
C ALA A 68 -4.58 4.00 0.21
N GLY A 69 -4.09 4.81 -0.70
CA GLY A 69 -4.92 5.47 -1.71
C GLY A 69 -5.81 6.62 -1.22
N ASN A 70 -5.61 7.10 0.00
CA ASN A 70 -6.54 8.05 0.65
C ASN A 70 -6.03 9.50 0.65
N VAL A 71 -5.48 9.96 -0.46
CA VAL A 71 -5.14 11.37 -0.68
C VAL A 71 -5.72 11.86 -2.02
N PRO A 72 -5.86 13.18 -2.24
CA PRO A 72 -6.39 13.71 -3.49
C PRO A 72 -5.63 13.21 -4.72
N TYR A 73 -6.36 12.77 -5.74
CA TYR A 73 -5.84 12.16 -6.96
C TYR A 73 -4.73 12.96 -7.66
N TRP A 74 -4.87 14.29 -7.72
CA TRP A 74 -3.91 15.17 -8.37
C TRP A 74 -2.48 15.06 -7.82
N LYS A 75 -2.33 14.61 -6.57
CA LYS A 75 -1.02 14.35 -5.96
C LYS A 75 -0.36 13.13 -6.60
N TYR A 76 -1.14 12.08 -6.83
CA TYR A 76 -0.65 10.88 -7.54
C TYR A 76 -0.32 11.18 -9.00
N GLU A 77 -1.21 11.92 -9.69
CA GLU A 77 -1.05 12.26 -11.09
C GLU A 77 0.29 12.95 -11.38
N LYS A 78 0.75 13.82 -10.48
CA LYS A 78 2.07 14.46 -10.58
C LYS A 78 3.23 13.49 -10.43
N LEU A 79 3.07 12.38 -9.73
CA LEU A 79 4.13 11.42 -9.47
C LEU A 79 4.17 10.26 -10.48
N PHE A 80 3.09 10.02 -11.24
CA PHE A 80 3.01 8.91 -12.20
C PHE A 80 4.19 8.81 -13.18
N PRO A 81 4.77 9.90 -13.71
CA PRO A 81 5.92 9.81 -14.61
C PRO A 81 7.15 9.14 -13.99
N TYR A 82 7.21 9.10 -12.67
CA TYR A 82 8.35 8.60 -11.91
C TYR A 82 8.11 7.24 -11.26
N LEU A 83 6.85 6.74 -11.29
CA LEU A 83 6.47 5.46 -10.70
C LEU A 83 6.47 4.35 -11.74
N ASP A 84 6.96 3.18 -11.39
CA ASP A 84 6.86 1.99 -12.22
C ASP A 84 5.61 1.17 -11.90
N PHE A 85 5.16 1.15 -10.63
CA PHE A 85 3.89 0.56 -10.24
C PHE A 85 3.41 1.05 -8.85
N ILE A 86 2.15 0.77 -8.54
CA ILE A 86 1.52 1.09 -7.26
C ILE A 86 1.17 -0.21 -6.52
N LEU A 87 1.55 -0.29 -5.25
CA LEU A 87 1.01 -1.24 -4.28
C LEU A 87 -0.15 -0.55 -3.58
N LEU A 88 -1.39 -0.93 -3.89
CA LEU A 88 -2.58 -0.27 -3.37
C LEU A 88 -3.30 -1.15 -2.36
N ASP A 89 -3.43 -0.66 -1.13
CA ASP A 89 -4.18 -1.34 -0.09
C ASP A 89 -5.68 -1.06 -0.20
N ILE A 90 -6.49 -2.09 -0.54
CA ILE A 90 -7.95 -2.02 -0.47
C ILE A 90 -8.42 -3.00 0.60
N LYS A 91 -8.76 -2.48 1.77
CA LYS A 91 -9.00 -3.30 2.96
C LYS A 91 -10.44 -3.81 3.05
N ILE A 92 -11.43 -2.93 2.89
CA ILE A 92 -12.85 -3.23 3.08
C ILE A 92 -13.65 -2.44 2.05
N MET A 93 -14.55 -3.12 1.33
CA MET A 93 -15.39 -2.49 0.30
C MET A 93 -16.59 -1.75 0.88
N ASP A 94 -17.18 -2.24 1.98
CA ASP A 94 -18.27 -1.55 2.69
C ASP A 94 -17.74 -0.30 3.43
N ASP A 95 -18.27 0.88 3.11
CA ASP A 95 -17.82 2.16 3.67
C ASP A 95 -18.08 2.26 5.18
N THR A 96 -19.18 1.70 5.65
CA THR A 96 -19.54 1.73 7.08
C THR A 96 -18.56 0.89 7.89
N LEU A 97 -18.27 -0.29 7.39
CA LEU A 97 -17.31 -1.22 8.00
C LEU A 97 -15.89 -0.66 7.91
N HIS A 98 -15.53 -0.06 6.76
CA HIS A 98 -14.23 0.59 6.57
C HIS A 98 -14.02 1.71 7.60
N ARG A 99 -15.01 2.60 7.78
CA ARG A 99 -14.95 3.67 8.80
C ARG A 99 -14.82 3.11 10.21
N LYS A 100 -15.54 2.03 10.52
CA LYS A 100 -15.48 1.40 11.84
C LYS A 100 -14.07 0.92 12.20
N TYR A 101 -13.34 0.33 11.25
CA TYR A 101 -12.04 -0.30 11.51
C TYR A 101 -10.82 0.55 11.16
N THR A 102 -10.99 1.57 10.29
CA THR A 102 -9.88 2.44 9.87
C THR A 102 -10.03 3.89 10.28
N GLY A 103 -11.23 4.30 10.74
CA GLY A 103 -11.55 5.67 11.11
C GLY A 103 -11.89 6.59 9.93
N VAL A 104 -11.74 6.14 8.67
CA VAL A 104 -11.95 6.95 7.47
C VAL A 104 -12.84 6.25 6.44
N SER A 105 -13.40 7.05 5.50
CA SER A 105 -14.16 6.52 4.36
C SER A 105 -13.25 5.87 3.33
N ASN A 106 -13.73 4.81 2.67
CA ASN A 106 -13.05 4.21 1.53
C ASN A 106 -13.39 4.87 0.19
N LYS A 107 -14.32 5.83 0.13
CA LYS A 107 -14.82 6.41 -1.12
C LYS A 107 -13.69 6.99 -1.98
N LEU A 108 -12.80 7.78 -1.37
CA LEU A 108 -11.66 8.36 -2.09
C LEU A 108 -10.67 7.28 -2.55
N ILE A 109 -10.46 6.25 -1.73
CA ILE A 109 -9.60 5.11 -2.08
C ILE A 109 -10.12 4.39 -3.32
N LEU A 110 -11.43 4.07 -3.34
CA LEU A 110 -12.06 3.37 -4.46
C LEU A 110 -12.15 4.25 -5.72
N GLU A 111 -12.36 5.56 -5.56
CA GLU A 111 -12.29 6.51 -6.67
C GLU A 111 -10.88 6.57 -7.27
N ASN A 112 -9.86 6.70 -6.44
CA ASN A 112 -8.48 6.69 -6.88
C ASN A 112 -8.12 5.36 -7.57
N ALA A 113 -8.54 4.21 -7.02
CA ALA A 113 -8.33 2.91 -7.64
C ALA A 113 -8.89 2.85 -9.08
N LYS A 114 -10.12 3.33 -9.30
CA LYS A 114 -10.72 3.43 -10.65
C LYS A 114 -9.87 4.29 -11.58
N ARG A 115 -9.45 5.46 -11.12
CA ARG A 115 -8.62 6.37 -11.91
C ARG A 115 -7.24 5.80 -12.23
N PHE A 116 -6.61 5.06 -11.31
CA PHE A 116 -5.35 4.38 -11.57
C PHE A 116 -5.52 3.30 -12.64
N ILE A 117 -6.63 2.57 -12.62
CA ILE A 117 -6.98 1.60 -13.66
C ILE A 117 -7.16 2.29 -15.01
N GLU A 118 -7.93 3.36 -15.06
CA GLU A 118 -8.20 4.15 -16.29
C GLU A 118 -6.92 4.76 -16.89
N GLN A 119 -5.98 5.18 -16.05
CA GLN A 119 -4.69 5.72 -16.47
C GLN A 119 -3.72 4.66 -16.98
N GLY A 120 -4.02 3.38 -16.75
CA GLY A 120 -3.17 2.29 -17.20
C GLY A 120 -1.87 2.11 -16.40
N ILE A 121 -1.75 2.75 -15.22
CA ILE A 121 -0.60 2.52 -14.35
C ILE A 121 -0.64 1.09 -13.80
N ARG A 122 0.51 0.43 -13.71
CA ARG A 122 0.60 -0.93 -13.16
C ARG A 122 0.25 -0.93 -11.68
N ILE A 123 -0.63 -1.85 -11.27
CA ILE A 123 -1.16 -1.92 -9.91
C ILE A 123 -1.06 -3.35 -9.39
N HIS A 124 -0.54 -3.48 -8.18
CA HIS A 124 -0.71 -4.67 -7.35
C HIS A 124 -1.64 -4.31 -6.20
N ILE A 125 -2.80 -4.94 -6.15
CA ILE A 125 -3.74 -4.77 -5.04
C ILE A 125 -3.29 -5.63 -3.87
N ARG A 126 -3.37 -5.08 -2.66
CA ARG A 126 -3.11 -5.81 -1.42
C ARG A 126 -4.33 -5.73 -0.51
N ILE A 127 -4.69 -6.87 0.04
CA ILE A 127 -5.84 -6.99 0.94
C ILE A 127 -5.37 -7.56 2.28
N PRO A 128 -5.06 -6.73 3.28
CA PRO A 128 -4.86 -7.20 4.63
C PRO A 128 -6.15 -7.84 5.16
N LEU A 129 -6.14 -9.16 5.35
CA LEU A 129 -7.32 -9.93 5.74
C LEU A 129 -7.35 -10.22 7.24
N ILE A 130 -8.47 -9.91 7.86
CA ILE A 130 -8.73 -10.13 9.29
C ILE A 130 -9.96 -11.02 9.41
N LYS A 131 -9.81 -12.12 10.14
CA LYS A 131 -10.88 -13.09 10.39
C LYS A 131 -12.15 -12.42 10.95
N GLY A 132 -13.29 -12.70 10.30
CA GLY A 132 -14.60 -12.20 10.71
C GLY A 132 -14.84 -10.71 10.44
N ILE A 133 -13.93 -10.02 9.74
CA ILE A 133 -14.09 -8.60 9.40
C ILE A 133 -14.22 -8.42 7.89
N ASN A 134 -13.20 -8.76 7.14
CA ASN A 134 -13.14 -8.55 5.67
C ASN A 134 -12.76 -9.80 4.89
N ASP A 135 -12.64 -10.93 5.56
CA ASP A 135 -12.36 -12.25 4.98
C ASP A 135 -13.63 -12.91 4.40
N THR A 136 -14.48 -12.12 3.76
CA THR A 136 -15.78 -12.56 3.23
C THR A 136 -15.76 -12.66 1.71
N ILE A 137 -16.50 -13.63 1.17
CA ILE A 137 -16.72 -13.78 -0.28
C ILE A 137 -17.32 -12.50 -0.88
N GLU A 138 -18.23 -11.85 -0.16
CA GLU A 138 -18.85 -10.61 -0.62
C GLU A 138 -17.82 -9.48 -0.80
N ASN A 139 -16.93 -9.27 0.16
CA ASN A 139 -15.86 -8.28 0.06
C ASN A 139 -14.95 -8.55 -1.16
N ALA A 140 -14.58 -9.81 -1.38
CA ALA A 140 -13.77 -10.21 -2.52
C ALA A 140 -14.49 -9.99 -3.87
N ARG A 141 -15.78 -10.36 -3.97
CA ARG A 141 -16.59 -10.17 -5.19
C ARG A 141 -16.78 -8.69 -5.53
N GLN A 142 -17.08 -7.86 -4.54
CA GLN A 142 -17.19 -6.41 -4.75
C GLN A 142 -15.89 -5.83 -5.27
N LEU A 143 -14.76 -6.26 -4.73
CA LEU A 143 -13.46 -5.83 -5.24
C LEU A 143 -13.20 -6.35 -6.66
N THR A 144 -13.47 -7.61 -6.95
CA THR A 144 -13.34 -8.16 -8.31
C THR A 144 -14.21 -7.37 -9.30
N HIS A 145 -15.43 -7.00 -8.91
CA HIS A 145 -16.29 -6.15 -9.73
C HIS A 145 -15.69 -4.76 -9.98
N LEU A 146 -15.07 -4.14 -8.95
CA LEU A 146 -14.38 -2.87 -9.10
C LEU A 146 -13.20 -2.94 -10.06
N LEU A 147 -12.40 -4.02 -9.97
CA LEU A 147 -11.19 -4.19 -10.77
C LEU A 147 -11.50 -4.58 -12.23
N GLY A 148 -12.61 -5.28 -12.46
CA GLY A 148 -12.95 -5.81 -13.78
C GLY A 148 -11.82 -6.65 -14.39
N ASP A 149 -11.73 -6.64 -15.72
CA ASP A 149 -10.66 -7.33 -16.47
C ASP A 149 -9.45 -6.41 -16.75
N ALA A 150 -9.23 -5.38 -15.94
CA ALA A 150 -8.19 -4.39 -16.18
C ALA A 150 -6.79 -5.05 -16.30
N PRO A 151 -6.10 -4.91 -17.45
CA PRO A 151 -4.84 -5.60 -17.70
C PRO A 151 -3.68 -5.03 -16.87
N ASN A 152 -3.80 -3.79 -16.41
CA ASN A 152 -2.81 -3.12 -15.58
C ASN A 152 -2.93 -3.45 -14.08
N VAL A 153 -3.97 -4.16 -13.67
CA VAL A 153 -4.03 -4.85 -12.37
C VAL A 153 -3.37 -6.20 -12.54
N GLU A 154 -2.12 -6.31 -12.13
CA GLU A 154 -1.28 -7.49 -12.38
C GLU A 154 -1.45 -8.56 -11.31
N GLU A 155 -1.72 -8.14 -10.07
CA GLU A 155 -1.78 -9.03 -8.91
C GLU A 155 -2.80 -8.55 -7.89
N VAL A 156 -3.47 -9.49 -7.21
CA VAL A 156 -4.28 -9.27 -6.01
C VAL A 156 -3.74 -10.14 -4.90
N ARG A 157 -2.96 -9.55 -4.00
CA ARG A 157 -2.30 -10.26 -2.91
C ARG A 157 -3.13 -10.24 -1.64
N LEU A 158 -3.45 -11.43 -1.16
CA LEU A 158 -4.13 -11.66 0.11
C LEU A 158 -3.10 -11.74 1.23
N LEU A 159 -3.15 -10.80 2.16
CA LEU A 159 -2.21 -10.71 3.27
C LEU A 159 -2.91 -11.12 4.57
N PRO A 160 -2.71 -12.34 5.09
CA PRO A 160 -3.31 -12.72 6.36
C PRO A 160 -2.76 -11.85 7.47
N TYR A 161 -3.64 -11.47 8.41
CA TYR A 161 -3.26 -10.67 9.56
C TYR A 161 -2.06 -11.25 10.30
N HIS A 162 -1.17 -10.39 10.75
CA HIS A 162 -0.03 -10.73 11.59
C HIS A 162 0.18 -9.69 12.71
N THR A 163 0.82 -10.10 13.80
CA THR A 163 0.95 -9.29 15.01
C THR A 163 2.15 -8.33 15.01
N LEU A 164 2.88 -8.18 13.89
CA LEU A 164 4.06 -7.32 13.84
C LEU A 164 3.77 -5.85 14.19
N GLY A 165 2.58 -5.35 13.85
CA GLY A 165 2.15 -3.99 14.18
C GLY A 165 1.79 -3.78 15.66
N VAL A 166 1.51 -4.83 16.42
CA VAL A 166 1.08 -4.75 17.82
C VAL A 166 2.13 -4.06 18.70
N ARG A 167 3.41 -4.39 18.50
CA ARG A 167 4.51 -3.76 19.25
C ARG A 167 4.56 -2.24 19.06
N LYS A 168 4.30 -1.77 17.82
CA LYS A 168 4.26 -0.33 17.51
C LYS A 168 3.09 0.34 18.24
N SER A 169 1.91 -0.27 18.24
CA SER A 169 0.74 0.25 18.98
C SER A 169 1.02 0.30 20.48
N GLN A 170 1.62 -0.75 21.04
CA GLN A 170 2.00 -0.80 22.46
C GLN A 170 3.00 0.30 22.83
N SER A 171 4.02 0.54 21.98
CA SER A 171 5.01 1.61 22.22
C SER A 171 4.42 3.02 22.15
N LEU A 172 3.28 3.18 21.51
CA LEU A 172 2.52 4.43 21.42
C LEU A 172 1.35 4.51 22.41
N GLU A 173 1.27 3.56 23.35
CA GLU A 173 0.19 3.45 24.34
C GLU A 173 -1.24 3.43 23.71
N LEU A 174 -1.33 2.96 22.45
CA LEU A 174 -2.60 2.83 21.74
C LEU A 174 -3.31 1.53 22.14
N PRO A 175 -4.66 1.53 22.15
CA PRO A 175 -5.43 0.31 22.37
C PRO A 175 -5.03 -0.77 21.36
N VAL A 176 -4.72 -1.96 21.84
CA VAL A 176 -4.43 -3.11 21.00
C VAL A 176 -5.71 -3.92 20.81
N CYS A 177 -6.17 -4.05 19.57
CA CYS A 177 -7.23 -4.98 19.23
C CYS A 177 -6.61 -6.36 18.96
N GLU A 178 -7.20 -7.39 19.54
CA GLU A 178 -6.82 -8.78 19.23
C GLU A 178 -7.55 -9.21 17.97
N PHE A 179 -6.80 -9.30 16.88
CA PHE A 179 -7.27 -9.85 15.60
C PHE A 179 -6.60 -11.19 15.32
N SER A 180 -7.23 -11.96 14.45
CA SER A 180 -6.70 -13.25 14.00
C SER A 180 -6.66 -13.31 12.48
N PRO A 181 -5.72 -14.09 11.90
CA PRO A 181 -5.74 -14.36 10.47
C PRO A 181 -6.95 -15.21 10.09
N PRO A 182 -7.42 -15.15 8.84
CA PRO A 182 -8.39 -16.09 8.31
C PRO A 182 -7.91 -17.54 8.38
N GLU A 183 -8.85 -18.48 8.33
CA GLU A 183 -8.54 -19.90 8.18
C GLU A 183 -7.94 -20.18 6.79
N ALA A 184 -7.09 -21.20 6.70
CA ALA A 184 -6.44 -21.57 5.44
C ALA A 184 -7.46 -21.86 4.30
N HIS A 185 -8.55 -22.53 4.64
CA HIS A 185 -9.65 -22.78 3.69
C HIS A 185 -10.29 -21.49 3.18
N THR A 186 -10.53 -20.51 4.06
CA THR A 186 -11.07 -19.19 3.67
C THR A 186 -10.10 -18.47 2.75
N MET A 187 -8.80 -18.50 3.05
CA MET A 187 -7.76 -17.90 2.20
C MET A 187 -7.79 -18.49 0.79
N GLU A 188 -7.89 -19.81 0.66
CA GLU A 188 -7.95 -20.48 -0.65
C GLU A 188 -9.22 -20.11 -1.43
N GLN A 189 -10.37 -20.11 -0.78
CA GLN A 189 -11.64 -19.68 -1.41
C GLN A 189 -11.58 -18.24 -1.91
N LEU A 190 -10.99 -17.32 -1.12
CA LEU A 190 -10.84 -15.94 -1.54
C LEU A 190 -9.85 -15.80 -2.70
N ARG A 191 -8.75 -16.56 -2.70
CA ARG A 191 -7.78 -16.57 -3.79
C ARG A 191 -8.43 -16.99 -5.12
N GLU A 192 -9.26 -18.03 -5.09
CA GLU A 192 -9.96 -18.54 -6.28
C GLU A 192 -10.88 -17.48 -6.93
N ILE A 193 -11.48 -16.56 -6.13
CA ILE A 193 -12.34 -15.49 -6.65
C ILE A 193 -11.55 -14.53 -7.55
N PHE A 194 -10.26 -14.31 -7.28
CA PHE A 194 -9.41 -13.44 -8.09
C PHE A 194 -8.73 -14.17 -9.26
N GLY A 195 -8.96 -15.48 -9.41
CA GLY A 195 -8.41 -16.29 -10.50
C GLY A 195 -6.89 -16.21 -10.59
N ASP A 196 -6.35 -16.05 -11.81
CA ASP A 196 -4.91 -16.02 -12.04
C ASP A 196 -4.19 -14.83 -11.38
N LYS A 197 -4.91 -13.77 -11.02
CA LYS A 197 -4.36 -12.61 -10.32
C LYS A 197 -4.26 -12.82 -8.80
N GLY A 198 -4.95 -13.82 -8.25
CA GLY A 198 -5.01 -14.09 -6.80
C GLY A 198 -3.73 -14.75 -6.29
N VAL A 199 -3.06 -14.12 -5.32
CA VAL A 199 -1.83 -14.62 -4.66
C VAL A 199 -2.01 -14.56 -3.15
N CYS A 200 -1.51 -15.58 -2.45
CA CYS A 200 -1.49 -15.66 -0.98
C CYS A 200 -0.08 -15.49 -0.42
#